data_b8f58432e29e2b167749f9d8d975e206
#
_entry.id   b8f58432e29e2b167749f9d8d975e206
#
_cell.length_a   1.000
_cell.length_b   1.000
_cell.length_c   1.000
_cell.angle_alpha   90.00
_cell.angle_beta   90.00
_cell.angle_gamma   90.00
#
_symmetry.space_group_name_H-M   'P 1'
#
loop_
_entity.id
_entity.type
_entity.pdbx_description
1 polymer ?
#
loop_
_entity_poly.entity_id
_entity_poly.type
_entity_poly.pdbx_seq_one_letter_code
_entity_poly.pdbx_strand_id
1 'polypeptide(L)'
;MSIRRQSSSRVLLLVAVVAAALVAGGCSSDTSKTAATSTTAAPAASATATSTGPAVAAAVTVEVKDMKFSPADITVKAGDTVTWKFDDRAPHAVQGIGDVALGINSPIIHKGEWSHTFTTPGTYRYLCPLHPDMKGSVTVQ
;
A
#
# COMPACT_ATOMS: atom_id res chain seq x y z
N MET A 1 -42.27 -30.94 11.84
CA MET A 1 -41.44 -31.91 12.54
C MET A 1 -40.62 -32.68 11.54
N SER A 2 -39.34 -32.35 11.42
CA SER A 2 -38.28 -33.25 10.97
C SER A 2 -36.96 -32.45 10.96
N ILE A 3 -36.19 -32.71 11.94
CA ILE A 3 -34.85 -32.20 12.17
C ILE A 3 -33.92 -33.05 11.30
N ARG A 4 -33.26 -32.50 10.30
CA ARG A 4 -32.10 -33.12 9.64
C ARG A 4 -30.81 -32.51 10.17
N ARG A 5 -30.15 -33.26 11.01
CA ARG A 5 -28.74 -33.17 11.35
C ARG A 5 -27.92 -33.60 10.11
N GLN A 6 -27.03 -32.77 9.65
CA GLN A 6 -25.88 -33.17 8.82
C GLN A 6 -24.62 -32.71 9.56
N SER A 7 -24.01 -33.58 10.16
CA SER A 7 -22.90 -34.50 9.93
C SER A 7 -21.62 -33.75 9.52
N SER A 8 -20.75 -33.65 10.51
CA SER A 8 -19.36 -33.23 10.43
C SER A 8 -18.57 -34.12 9.48
N SER A 9 -17.94 -33.56 8.48
CA SER A 9 -16.81 -34.18 7.79
C SER A 9 -15.52 -33.50 8.23
N ARG A 10 -14.86 -34.13 9.15
CA ARG A 10 -13.46 -33.88 9.51
C ARG A 10 -12.61 -34.46 8.38
N VAL A 11 -12.01 -33.63 7.58
CA VAL A 11 -10.90 -34.03 6.71
C VAL A 11 -9.62 -33.70 7.42
N LEU A 12 -9.06 -34.75 7.98
CA LEU A 12 -7.70 -34.84 8.51
C LEU A 12 -6.76 -34.97 7.30
N LEU A 13 -5.88 -34.03 7.06
CA LEU A 13 -4.82 -34.19 6.08
C LEU A 13 -3.47 -33.94 6.71
N LEU A 14 -2.69 -34.99 6.60
CA LEU A 14 -1.40 -35.30 7.17
C LEU A 14 -0.28 -34.37 6.72
N VAL A 15 0.57 -34.15 7.66
CA VAL A 15 1.93 -33.63 7.64
C VAL A 15 2.82 -34.33 6.59
N ALA A 16 3.55 -33.60 5.80
CA ALA A 16 4.78 -34.04 5.19
C ALA A 16 5.89 -33.02 5.45
N VAL A 17 6.73 -33.38 6.37
CA VAL A 17 8.04 -32.79 6.65
C VAL A 17 9.02 -33.24 5.58
N VAL A 18 9.68 -32.33 4.91
CA VAL A 18 10.92 -32.63 4.18
C VAL A 18 11.98 -31.62 4.62
N ALA A 19 13.01 -32.19 5.19
CA ALA A 19 14.19 -31.51 5.71
C ALA A 19 15.30 -31.40 4.64
N ALA A 20 16.16 -30.42 4.87
CA ALA A 20 17.58 -30.32 4.56
C ALA A 20 18.05 -30.05 3.13
N ALA A 21 18.82 -28.96 2.97
CA ALA A 21 20.27 -29.05 2.68
C ALA A 21 20.93 -27.67 2.78
N LEU A 22 21.94 -27.62 3.64
CA LEU A 22 22.98 -26.60 3.76
C LEU A 22 23.93 -26.69 2.55
N VAL A 23 24.28 -25.55 1.95
CA VAL A 23 25.57 -25.41 1.25
C VAL A 23 26.16 -24.06 1.61
N ALA A 24 27.31 -24.15 2.28
CA ALA A 24 28.21 -23.05 2.56
C ALA A 24 29.20 -22.87 1.40
N GLY A 25 29.73 -21.68 1.22
CA GLY A 25 30.88 -21.32 0.38
C GLY A 25 30.62 -20.00 -0.33
N GLY A 26 31.46 -19.00 -0.36
CA GLY A 26 32.82 -18.82 0.05
C GLY A 26 33.17 -17.35 -0.14
N CYS A 27 34.03 -16.84 0.71
CA CYS A 27 34.66 -15.53 0.67
C CYS A 27 35.51 -15.37 -0.59
N SER A 28 35.51 -14.17 -1.17
CA SER A 28 36.73 -13.66 -1.80
C SER A 28 36.75 -12.14 -1.72
N SER A 29 37.68 -11.70 -0.89
CA SER A 29 38.19 -10.34 -0.84
C SER A 29 39.11 -10.11 -2.03
N ASP A 30 39.00 -8.97 -2.71
CA ASP A 30 40.16 -8.43 -3.42
C ASP A 30 40.19 -6.91 -3.28
N THR A 31 41.23 -6.54 -2.58
CA THR A 31 41.75 -5.18 -2.39
C THR A 31 42.66 -4.87 -3.55
N SER A 32 42.41 -3.78 -4.27
CA SER A 32 43.45 -3.09 -5.02
C SER A 32 43.25 -1.59 -5.01
N LYS A 33 44.11 -1.00 -4.25
CA LYS A 33 44.49 0.41 -4.13
C LYS A 33 45.37 0.78 -5.31
N THR A 34 45.13 1.87 -6.03
CA THR A 34 46.20 2.73 -6.56
C THR A 34 45.68 4.13 -6.91
N ALA A 35 46.48 5.06 -6.55
CA ALA A 35 46.31 6.50 -6.40
C ALA A 35 46.53 7.31 -7.70
N ALA A 36 45.99 8.52 -7.64
CA ALA A 36 46.48 9.80 -8.14
C ALA A 36 46.60 10.04 -9.68
N THR A 37 45.99 11.09 -10.19
CA THR A 37 46.64 12.40 -10.39
C THR A 37 45.74 13.34 -11.19
N SER A 38 45.68 14.56 -10.73
CA SER A 38 45.16 15.83 -11.22
C SER A 38 45.18 16.05 -12.76
N THR A 39 44.20 16.80 -13.30
CA THR A 39 44.40 18.19 -13.75
C THR A 39 43.37 18.61 -14.80
N THR A 40 42.77 19.81 -14.60
CA THR A 40 42.44 20.87 -15.56
C THR A 40 41.06 20.96 -16.19
N ALA A 41 40.35 21.96 -15.64
CA ALA A 41 39.55 23.02 -16.31
C ALA A 41 38.47 22.70 -17.34
N ALA A 42 37.32 23.27 -17.05
CA ALA A 42 36.07 23.53 -17.75
C ALA A 42 36.24 24.09 -19.19
N PRO A 43 35.13 24.13 -20.00
CA PRO A 43 33.97 24.95 -19.66
C PRO A 43 32.59 24.32 -19.96
N ALA A 44 31.61 24.91 -19.28
CA ALA A 44 30.19 24.94 -19.50
C ALA A 44 29.61 24.43 -20.81
N ALA A 45 28.79 23.40 -20.70
CA ALA A 45 27.64 23.20 -21.57
C ALA A 45 26.46 22.91 -20.70
N SER A 46 25.48 23.83 -20.68
CA SER A 46 24.16 23.63 -20.11
C SER A 46 23.50 22.44 -20.80
N ALA A 47 23.66 21.28 -20.23
CA ALA A 47 22.80 20.15 -20.54
C ALA A 47 21.62 20.25 -19.57
N THR A 48 20.46 20.59 -20.11
CA THR A 48 19.16 20.37 -19.49
C THR A 48 19.10 18.91 -19.09
N ALA A 49 19.50 18.62 -17.87
CA ALA A 49 19.29 17.30 -17.29
C ALA A 49 17.78 17.15 -17.08
N THR A 50 17.13 16.47 -18.02
CA THR A 50 15.84 15.83 -17.77
C THR A 50 16.09 14.87 -16.63
N SER A 51 15.73 15.31 -15.42
CA SER A 51 15.72 14.50 -14.22
C SER A 51 14.66 13.43 -14.40
N THR A 52 15.08 12.27 -14.92
CA THR A 52 14.32 11.03 -14.80
C THR A 52 14.63 10.46 -13.42
N GLY A 53 14.28 11.21 -12.38
CA GLY A 53 14.14 10.66 -11.03
C GLY A 53 12.90 9.75 -11.02
N PRO A 54 12.86 8.75 -10.13
CA PRO A 54 11.64 7.98 -9.92
C PRO A 54 10.51 8.97 -9.66
N ALA A 55 9.40 8.84 -10.41
CA ALA A 55 8.23 9.68 -10.24
C ALA A 55 7.83 9.58 -8.77
N VAL A 56 7.92 10.71 -8.06
CA VAL A 56 7.49 10.77 -6.65
C VAL A 56 5.99 10.49 -6.70
N ALA A 57 5.56 9.39 -6.09
CA ALA A 57 4.15 9.04 -6.01
C ALA A 57 3.41 10.23 -5.38
N ALA A 58 2.36 10.71 -6.05
CA ALA A 58 1.59 11.83 -5.53
C ALA A 58 0.87 11.38 -4.25
N ALA A 59 0.93 12.19 -3.21
CA ALA A 59 0.18 11.98 -1.98
C ALA A 59 -1.13 12.77 -2.06
N VAL A 60 -2.26 12.06 -2.07
CA VAL A 60 -3.60 12.66 -2.03
C VAL A 60 -4.18 12.47 -0.64
N THR A 61 -4.69 13.55 -0.04
CA THR A 61 -5.29 13.51 1.29
C THR A 61 -6.81 13.56 1.19
N VAL A 62 -7.47 12.67 1.94
CA VAL A 62 -8.92 12.64 2.18
C VAL A 62 -9.15 12.97 3.65
N GLU A 63 -9.85 14.04 3.95
CA GLU A 63 -10.23 14.37 5.32
C GLU A 63 -11.41 13.50 5.77
N VAL A 64 -11.34 13.03 7.02
CA VAL A 64 -12.40 12.24 7.68
C VAL A 64 -12.89 13.08 8.85
N LYS A 65 -13.96 13.83 8.61
CA LYS A 65 -14.51 14.80 9.53
C LYS A 65 -16.00 15.01 9.28
N ASP A 66 -16.72 15.42 10.33
CA ASP A 66 -18.15 15.70 10.27
C ASP A 66 -18.97 14.56 9.63
N MET A 67 -18.62 13.31 9.97
CA MET A 67 -19.25 12.09 9.45
C MET A 67 -19.15 11.95 7.93
N LYS A 68 -18.05 12.40 7.32
CA LYS A 68 -17.84 12.39 5.88
C LYS A 68 -16.39 12.10 5.50
N PHE A 69 -16.19 11.56 4.31
CA PHE A 69 -14.95 11.59 3.59
C PHE A 69 -14.92 12.80 2.65
N SER A 70 -13.88 13.61 2.68
CA SER A 70 -13.78 14.83 1.87
C SER A 70 -12.40 14.99 1.24
N PRO A 71 -12.29 14.99 -0.11
CA PRO A 71 -13.33 14.61 -1.07
C PRO A 71 -13.72 13.14 -0.96
N ALA A 72 -14.97 12.79 -1.27
CA ALA A 72 -15.47 11.42 -1.22
C ALA A 72 -14.93 10.57 -2.39
N ASP A 73 -14.86 11.20 -3.58
CA ASP A 73 -14.39 10.55 -4.80
C ASP A 73 -13.13 11.22 -5.30
N ILE A 74 -12.07 10.44 -5.54
CA ILE A 74 -10.76 10.91 -6.00
C ILE A 74 -10.25 10.07 -7.16
N THR A 75 -9.37 10.67 -7.95
CA THR A 75 -8.65 9.98 -9.03
C THR A 75 -7.15 10.12 -8.79
N VAL A 76 -6.44 9.01 -8.88
CA VAL A 76 -4.99 8.90 -8.66
C VAL A 76 -4.35 8.05 -9.76
N LYS A 77 -3.03 8.03 -9.82
CA LYS A 77 -2.26 7.14 -10.72
C LYS A 77 -1.85 5.87 -9.99
N ALA A 78 -1.61 4.81 -10.75
CA ALA A 78 -0.99 3.61 -10.19
C ALA A 78 0.39 3.95 -9.58
N GLY A 79 0.58 3.55 -8.32
CA GLY A 79 1.74 3.89 -7.50
C GLY A 79 1.50 5.05 -6.53
N ASP A 80 0.43 5.82 -6.66
CA ASP A 80 0.11 6.90 -5.75
C ASP A 80 -0.37 6.38 -4.38
N THR A 81 -0.11 7.19 -3.36
CA THR A 81 -0.55 6.92 -1.98
C THR A 81 -1.67 7.88 -1.59
N VAL A 82 -2.76 7.34 -1.10
CA VAL A 82 -3.86 8.10 -0.51
C VAL A 82 -3.75 8.04 1.00
N THR A 83 -3.86 9.20 1.64
CA THR A 83 -3.82 9.33 3.11
C THR A 83 -5.19 9.83 3.60
N TRP A 84 -5.82 9.07 4.47
CA TRP A 84 -7.03 9.49 5.19
C TRP A 84 -6.62 10.11 6.51
N LYS A 85 -6.99 11.38 6.70
CA LYS A 85 -6.72 12.15 7.91
C LYS A 85 -7.97 12.24 8.76
N PHE A 86 -7.93 11.60 9.91
CA PHE A 86 -9.05 11.52 10.85
C PHE A 86 -8.98 12.68 11.85
N ASP A 87 -10.00 13.51 11.87
CA ASP A 87 -10.17 14.61 12.83
C ASP A 87 -11.64 14.81 13.18
N ASP A 88 -12.28 13.77 13.70
CA ASP A 88 -13.65 13.79 14.14
C ASP A 88 -13.77 13.40 15.63
N ARG A 89 -14.91 13.69 16.23
CA ARG A 89 -15.25 13.23 17.59
C ARG A 89 -15.64 11.75 17.61
N ALA A 90 -16.32 11.30 16.56
CA ALA A 90 -16.65 9.90 16.37
C ALA A 90 -15.46 9.10 15.85
N PRO A 91 -15.34 7.80 16.23
CA PRO A 91 -14.36 6.91 15.63
C PRO A 91 -14.77 6.52 14.21
N HIS A 92 -13.79 6.42 13.32
CA HIS A 92 -14.00 6.03 11.94
C HIS A 92 -12.99 4.98 11.50
N ALA A 93 -13.28 4.33 10.39
CA ALA A 93 -12.34 3.47 9.67
C ALA A 93 -12.61 3.55 8.17
N VAL A 94 -11.66 3.10 7.38
CA VAL A 94 -11.77 2.95 5.93
C VAL A 94 -11.80 1.47 5.62
N GLN A 95 -12.89 0.97 5.06
CA GLN A 95 -13.03 -0.42 4.66
C GLN A 95 -13.45 -0.52 3.20
N GLY A 96 -12.67 -1.24 2.40
CA GLY A 96 -12.96 -1.51 1.01
C GLY A 96 -14.18 -2.40 0.83
N ILE A 97 -14.89 -2.17 -0.28
CA ILE A 97 -16.10 -2.91 -0.66
C ILE A 97 -15.85 -3.65 -1.96
N GLY A 98 -16.15 -4.94 -1.97
CA GLY A 98 -15.96 -5.83 -3.12
C GLY A 98 -14.53 -6.34 -3.26
N ASP A 99 -14.33 -7.32 -4.14
CA ASP A 99 -13.09 -8.10 -4.24
C ASP A 99 -11.85 -7.25 -4.56
N VAL A 100 -12.00 -6.24 -5.41
CA VAL A 100 -10.88 -5.37 -5.80
C VAL A 100 -10.40 -4.48 -4.67
N ALA A 101 -11.22 -4.23 -3.66
CA ALA A 101 -10.92 -3.34 -2.55
C ALA A 101 -10.60 -4.07 -1.23
N LEU A 102 -10.46 -5.41 -1.24
CA LEU A 102 -10.23 -6.22 -0.03
C LEU A 102 -8.96 -5.83 0.75
N GLY A 103 -7.96 -5.24 0.09
CA GLY A 103 -6.73 -4.77 0.73
C GLY A 103 -6.88 -3.44 1.48
N ILE A 104 -7.98 -2.73 1.31
CA ILE A 104 -8.24 -1.43 1.94
C ILE A 104 -8.95 -1.69 3.27
N ASN A 105 -8.21 -1.66 4.36
CA ASN A 105 -8.77 -1.91 5.69
C ASN A 105 -7.93 -1.21 6.77
N SER A 106 -8.39 -0.06 7.23
CA SER A 106 -7.74 0.66 8.31
C SER A 106 -8.19 0.15 9.68
N PRO A 107 -7.40 0.36 10.74
CA PRO A 107 -7.90 0.26 12.10
C PRO A 107 -8.99 1.33 12.35
N ILE A 108 -9.70 1.20 13.49
CA ILE A 108 -10.62 2.23 13.97
C ILE A 108 -9.79 3.36 14.58
N ILE A 109 -9.97 4.59 14.07
CA ILE A 109 -9.17 5.76 14.42
C ILE A 109 -10.09 6.91 14.82
N HIS A 110 -9.78 7.59 15.93
CA HIS A 110 -10.44 8.82 16.34
C HIS A 110 -9.72 10.05 15.77
N LYS A 111 -8.39 10.08 15.91
CA LYS A 111 -7.50 11.14 15.42
C LYS A 111 -6.21 10.52 14.92
N GLY A 112 -5.70 11.03 13.82
CA GLY A 112 -4.48 10.53 13.20
C GLY A 112 -4.63 10.30 11.70
N GLU A 113 -3.76 9.49 11.14
CA GLU A 113 -3.69 9.25 9.70
C GLU A 113 -3.53 7.77 9.41
N TRP A 114 -4.07 7.35 8.29
CA TRP A 114 -3.84 6.03 7.71
C TRP A 114 -3.68 6.17 6.20
N SER A 115 -2.75 5.42 5.62
CA SER A 115 -2.42 5.53 4.20
C SER A 115 -2.47 4.18 3.51
N HIS A 116 -2.83 4.21 2.22
CA HIS A 116 -2.81 3.05 1.35
C HIS A 116 -2.24 3.43 -0.03
N THR A 117 -1.36 2.59 -0.58
CA THR A 117 -0.78 2.79 -1.91
C THR A 117 -1.52 1.93 -2.93
N PHE A 118 -2.02 2.55 -3.99
CA PHE A 118 -2.76 1.89 -5.05
C PHE A 118 -1.85 1.55 -6.22
N THR A 119 -1.59 0.29 -6.45
CA THR A 119 -0.66 -0.17 -7.50
C THR A 119 -1.33 -0.67 -8.77
N THR A 120 -2.62 -0.94 -8.73
CA THR A 120 -3.36 -1.53 -9.85
C THR A 120 -4.47 -0.59 -10.31
N PRO A 121 -4.61 -0.33 -11.62
CA PRO A 121 -5.74 0.45 -12.15
C PRO A 121 -7.09 -0.18 -11.81
N GLY A 122 -8.08 0.67 -11.53
CA GLY A 122 -9.42 0.23 -11.19
C GLY A 122 -10.18 1.22 -10.32
N THR A 123 -11.43 0.91 -9.98
CA THR A 123 -12.24 1.71 -9.06
C THR A 123 -12.42 0.98 -7.74
N TYR A 124 -11.93 1.56 -6.68
CA TYR A 124 -11.91 1.04 -5.33
C TYR A 124 -12.95 1.78 -4.48
N ARG A 125 -14.05 1.12 -4.20
CA ARG A 125 -15.12 1.67 -3.36
C ARG A 125 -14.83 1.34 -1.90
N TYR A 126 -15.10 2.27 -1.00
CA TYR A 126 -14.94 2.07 0.43
C TYR A 126 -16.04 2.76 1.24
N LEU A 127 -16.17 2.37 2.50
CA LEU A 127 -17.10 2.96 3.48
C LEU A 127 -16.46 2.98 4.88
N CYS A 128 -17.11 3.68 5.79
CA CYS A 128 -16.86 3.52 7.21
C CYS A 128 -17.78 2.42 7.77
N PRO A 129 -17.24 1.31 8.31
CA PRO A 129 -18.07 0.20 8.80
C PRO A 129 -18.93 0.59 10.03
N LEU A 130 -18.54 1.64 10.76
CA LEU A 130 -19.29 2.18 11.89
C LEU A 130 -20.44 3.11 11.46
N HIS A 131 -20.32 3.69 10.27
CA HIS A 131 -21.25 4.66 9.70
C HIS A 131 -21.48 4.36 8.22
N PRO A 132 -22.37 3.42 7.88
CA PRO A 132 -22.51 2.89 6.49
C PRO A 132 -22.90 3.93 5.42
N ASP A 133 -23.38 5.09 5.83
CA ASP A 133 -23.69 6.20 4.92
C ASP A 133 -22.44 6.98 4.48
N MET A 134 -21.35 6.86 5.25
CA MET A 134 -20.05 7.42 4.86
C MET A 134 -19.39 6.53 3.81
N LYS A 135 -19.38 6.98 2.58
CA LYS A 135 -18.87 6.24 1.41
C LYS A 135 -17.92 7.10 0.61
N GLY A 136 -17.02 6.44 -0.11
CA GLY A 136 -16.13 7.09 -1.05
C GLY A 136 -15.60 6.12 -2.09
N SER A 137 -14.86 6.66 -3.07
CA SER A 137 -14.18 5.87 -4.08
C SER A 137 -12.82 6.46 -4.48
N VAL A 138 -11.90 5.57 -4.82
CA VAL A 138 -10.61 5.90 -5.44
C VAL A 138 -10.60 5.29 -6.84
N THR A 139 -10.49 6.12 -7.86
CA THR A 139 -10.27 5.69 -9.25
C THR A 139 -8.78 5.76 -9.54
N VAL A 140 -8.17 4.62 -9.87
CA VAL A 140 -6.75 4.48 -10.21
C VAL A 140 -6.60 4.33 -11.72
N GLN A 141 -5.76 5.16 -12.33
CA GLN A 141 -5.48 5.20 -13.77
C GLN A 141 -4.04 4.78 -14.08
#